data_6527bd9ec6b504f53d47ae62f9ddf281
#
_entry.id   6527bd9ec6b504f53d47ae62f9ddf281
#
_cell.length_a   1.000
_cell.length_b   1.000
_cell.length_c   1.000
_cell.angle_alpha   90.00
_cell.angle_beta   90.00
_cell.angle_gamma   90.00
#
_symmetry.space_group_name_H-M   'P 1'
#
loop_
_entity.id
_entity.type
_entity.pdbx_description
1 polymer ?
#
loop_
_entity_poly.entity_id
_entity_poly.type
_entity_poly.pdbx_seq_one_letter_code
_entity_poly.pdbx_strand_id
1 'polypeptide(L)'
;MRTQRRTRTALAAATTAALIGTGIAALAATPALAAAGCQATFTPTAQWPGGFTANVTVTNLGDPLDGWTVGWDLAGDARVGHAWNAVLVGQSGGEVTVRDAGYNARVGTGGTITFGFQGTKGSGTLTASGFELGGVACTGTVDPGPTPTPTPTPTPTPTPTPTPTPTPTPTPTPTPQPNGTFYVDPTTQAARAAAAASGETQRLLQKISTTAAATWIGDWTSASAAASTVGDYTRRAQQAGATGVLAIYAIPGRDCGSYSGGGVATSEYARWIDTVADAIVGNPIIVLEPDALPQLGSCSGQGDRVGYLRYAAQSLTEAGGRVYLDIGHSGWLSAQDAANRLNQVGFDHAVGFALNTSNYQTTADSRAYGERVSALVGGRDFVIDTSRNGNGSNGEWCNPRGRALGERPRLVNDGTNLDALLWVKLPGESDGTCNGGPAAGQWFQEIALELARNAAW
;
A
#
# COMPACT_ATOMS: atom_id res chain seq x y z
N MET A 1 -9.26 -57.74 -45.48
CA MET A 1 -8.20 -58.77 -45.45
C MET A 1 -7.63 -58.72 -44.04
N ARG A 2 -8.01 -59.60 -43.13
CA ARG A 2 -7.40 -60.88 -42.73
C ARG A 2 -5.87 -60.72 -42.66
N THR A 3 -5.18 -60.96 -41.53
CA THR A 3 -5.11 -62.16 -40.66
C THR A 3 -4.30 -61.85 -39.42
N GLN A 4 -4.80 -62.21 -38.24
CA GLN A 4 -4.42 -63.32 -37.35
C GLN A 4 -3.02 -63.24 -36.63
N ARG A 5 -3.08 -63.17 -35.33
CA ARG A 5 -2.64 -64.10 -34.26
C ARG A 5 -1.20 -64.62 -34.29
N ARG A 6 -0.49 -64.50 -33.17
CA ARG A 6 -0.10 -65.66 -32.36
C ARG A 6 0.44 -65.26 -30.96
N THR A 7 -0.21 -65.83 -29.99
CA THR A 7 0.19 -66.07 -28.60
C THR A 7 1.45 -66.92 -28.51
N ARG A 8 2.35 -66.66 -27.56
CA ARG A 8 3.17 -67.70 -26.91
C ARG A 8 3.32 -67.41 -25.42
N THR A 9 2.71 -68.29 -24.66
CA THR A 9 2.89 -68.58 -23.22
C THR A 9 4.25 -69.25 -23.01
N ALA A 10 4.99 -68.83 -21.95
CA ALA A 10 6.03 -69.65 -21.35
C ALA A 10 6.01 -69.47 -19.82
N LEU A 11 5.91 -70.60 -19.20
CA LEU A 11 5.86 -70.89 -17.73
C LEU A 11 7.25 -70.93 -17.12
N ALA A 12 7.25 -70.77 -15.81
CA ALA A 12 8.21 -71.25 -14.77
C ALA A 12 9.26 -70.24 -14.35
N ALA A 13 9.56 -70.01 -13.08
CA ALA A 13 9.64 -70.84 -11.93
C ALA A 13 9.73 -69.95 -10.67
N ALA A 14 9.14 -70.41 -9.59
CA ALA A 14 9.19 -69.80 -8.28
C ALA A 14 10.58 -70.02 -7.61
N THR A 15 11.13 -68.96 -7.07
CA THR A 15 12.14 -69.06 -6.01
C THR A 15 11.73 -68.10 -4.87
N THR A 16 11.33 -68.72 -3.76
CA THR A 16 11.03 -68.11 -2.47
C THR A 16 12.35 -67.57 -1.85
N ALA A 17 12.48 -66.28 -1.69
CA ALA A 17 13.45 -65.65 -0.80
C ALA A 17 12.69 -64.91 0.29
N ALA A 18 12.75 -65.42 1.49
CA ALA A 18 12.23 -64.78 2.69
C ALA A 18 13.09 -63.57 3.01
N LEU A 19 12.54 -62.36 2.86
CA LEU A 19 13.14 -61.14 3.37
C LEU A 19 12.35 -60.73 4.62
N ILE A 20 13.06 -60.75 5.74
CA ILE A 20 12.62 -60.20 7.05
C ILE A 20 12.50 -58.68 6.86
N GLY A 21 11.29 -58.18 6.66
CA GLY A 21 10.98 -56.76 6.63
C GLY A 21 10.89 -56.20 8.03
N THR A 22 11.87 -55.43 8.46
CA THR A 22 11.73 -54.52 9.60
C THR A 22 10.72 -53.42 9.25
N GLY A 23 9.51 -53.57 9.79
CA GLY A 23 8.47 -52.54 9.65
C GLY A 23 8.86 -51.30 10.41
N ILE A 24 9.21 -50.23 9.66
CA ILE A 24 9.25 -48.87 10.20
C ILE A 24 7.79 -48.42 10.32
N ALA A 25 7.25 -48.44 11.53
CA ALA A 25 5.99 -47.81 11.85
C ALA A 25 6.17 -46.30 11.65
N ALA A 26 5.63 -45.75 10.58
CA ALA A 26 5.47 -44.31 10.43
C ALA A 26 4.47 -43.84 11.50
N LEU A 27 4.99 -43.23 12.56
CA LEU A 27 4.15 -42.49 13.52
C LEU A 27 3.55 -41.31 12.73
N ALA A 28 2.26 -41.42 12.42
CA ALA A 28 1.50 -40.26 11.94
C ALA A 28 1.50 -39.23 13.09
N ALA A 29 2.22 -38.12 12.89
CA ALA A 29 2.13 -36.96 13.76
C ALA A 29 0.68 -36.48 13.75
N THR A 30 -0.04 -36.59 14.85
CA THR A 30 -1.32 -35.89 15.01
C THR A 30 -1.06 -34.39 14.91
N PRO A 31 -1.83 -33.66 14.11
CA PRO A 31 -1.68 -32.19 14.07
C PRO A 31 -1.93 -31.68 15.50
N ALA A 32 -0.98 -30.91 16.01
CA ALA A 32 -1.19 -30.15 17.24
C ALA A 32 -2.36 -29.19 16.97
N LEU A 33 -3.36 -29.21 17.85
CA LEU A 33 -4.43 -28.23 17.80
C LEU A 33 -3.80 -26.85 18.00
N ALA A 34 -4.08 -25.91 17.09
CA ALA A 34 -3.60 -24.54 17.18
C ALA A 34 -4.04 -23.93 18.52
N ALA A 35 -3.11 -23.26 19.21
CA ALA A 35 -3.45 -22.48 20.38
C ALA A 35 -4.36 -21.33 19.96
N ALA A 36 -5.49 -21.15 20.64
CA ALA A 36 -6.45 -20.11 20.34
C ALA A 36 -6.62 -19.17 21.53
N GLY A 37 -6.80 -17.90 21.27
CA GLY A 37 -7.04 -16.89 22.30
C GLY A 37 -7.10 -15.52 21.71
N CYS A 38 -7.86 -14.62 22.33
CA CYS A 38 -7.98 -13.24 21.90
C CYS A 38 -8.38 -12.30 23.03
N GLN A 39 -8.12 -11.01 22.81
CA GLN A 39 -8.63 -9.93 23.62
C GLN A 39 -9.33 -8.93 22.71
N ALA A 40 -10.54 -8.50 23.05
CA ALA A 40 -11.32 -7.57 22.25
C ALA A 40 -11.65 -6.29 23.00
N THR A 41 -11.70 -5.17 22.27
CA THR A 41 -12.11 -3.87 22.76
C THR A 41 -13.13 -3.27 21.80
N PHE A 42 -14.26 -2.80 22.34
CA PHE A 42 -15.29 -2.09 21.61
C PHE A 42 -15.31 -0.61 22.00
N THR A 43 -15.25 0.28 21.02
CA THR A 43 -15.18 1.73 21.25
C THR A 43 -16.20 2.45 20.37
N PRO A 44 -17.34 2.94 20.91
CA PRO A 44 -18.19 3.87 20.20
C PRO A 44 -17.42 5.17 19.87
N THR A 45 -17.42 5.57 18.59
CA THR A 45 -16.69 6.77 18.12
C THR A 45 -17.62 7.97 17.92
N ALA A 46 -18.89 7.72 17.55
CA ALA A 46 -19.93 8.74 17.51
C ALA A 46 -21.31 8.12 17.74
N GLN A 47 -22.23 8.91 18.29
CA GLN A 47 -23.63 8.52 18.46
C GLN A 47 -24.55 9.72 18.20
N TRP A 48 -25.68 9.47 17.52
CA TRP A 48 -26.71 10.45 17.22
C TRP A 48 -28.10 9.81 17.33
N PRO A 49 -29.19 10.57 17.32
CA PRO A 49 -30.52 10.00 17.30
C PRO A 49 -30.71 9.04 16.13
N GLY A 50 -30.96 7.75 16.43
CA GLY A 50 -31.17 6.70 15.43
C GLY A 50 -29.92 6.04 14.86
N GLY A 51 -28.70 6.46 15.22
CA GLY A 51 -27.48 5.86 14.65
C GLY A 51 -26.23 5.96 15.51
N PHE A 52 -25.19 5.28 15.07
CA PHE A 52 -23.88 5.31 15.72
C PHE A 52 -22.76 4.87 14.76
N THR A 53 -21.53 5.18 15.13
CA THR A 53 -20.31 4.53 14.63
C THR A 53 -19.49 3.97 15.79
N ALA A 54 -18.84 2.84 15.55
CA ALA A 54 -17.97 2.20 16.54
C ALA A 54 -16.79 1.49 15.86
N ASN A 55 -15.70 1.34 16.63
CA ASN A 55 -14.54 0.53 16.26
C ASN A 55 -14.45 -0.70 17.17
N VAL A 56 -13.94 -1.78 16.60
CA VAL A 56 -13.55 -3.00 17.31
C VAL A 56 -12.08 -3.25 17.06
N THR A 57 -11.36 -3.56 18.12
CA THR A 57 -9.97 -4.02 18.06
C THR A 57 -9.88 -5.37 18.73
N VAL A 58 -9.37 -6.37 18.00
CA VAL A 58 -9.16 -7.74 18.53
C VAL A 58 -7.67 -8.07 18.39
N THR A 59 -7.03 -8.40 19.51
CA THR A 59 -5.65 -8.89 19.52
C THR A 59 -5.67 -10.42 19.48
N ASN A 60 -5.00 -11.01 18.48
CA ASN A 60 -4.79 -12.45 18.41
C ASN A 60 -3.70 -12.87 19.40
N LEU A 61 -4.06 -13.61 20.44
CA LEU A 61 -3.12 -14.14 21.42
C LEU A 61 -2.69 -15.58 21.10
N GLY A 62 -3.38 -16.23 20.16
CA GLY A 62 -3.10 -17.59 19.71
C GLY A 62 -2.11 -17.67 18.54
N ASP A 63 -2.15 -18.79 17.83
CA ASP A 63 -1.33 -19.03 16.64
C ASP A 63 -1.66 -18.04 15.49
N PRO A 64 -0.72 -17.82 14.55
CA PRO A 64 -0.98 -16.97 13.40
C PRO A 64 -2.21 -17.42 12.59
N LEU A 65 -3.02 -16.46 12.16
CA LEU A 65 -4.23 -16.69 11.38
C LEU A 65 -3.98 -16.41 9.90
N ASP A 66 -4.56 -17.23 9.02
CA ASP A 66 -4.70 -16.98 7.58
C ASP A 66 -6.20 -17.00 7.23
N GLY A 67 -6.86 -15.87 7.45
CA GLY A 67 -8.31 -15.71 7.52
C GLY A 67 -8.81 -15.63 8.95
N TRP A 68 -9.76 -14.72 9.20
CA TRP A 68 -10.38 -14.57 10.51
C TRP A 68 -11.88 -14.27 10.41
N THR A 69 -12.60 -14.67 11.44
CA THR A 69 -13.99 -14.27 11.71
C THR A 69 -14.08 -13.73 13.13
N VAL A 70 -14.82 -12.64 13.31
CA VAL A 70 -15.13 -12.08 14.63
C VAL A 70 -16.64 -12.04 14.81
N GLY A 71 -17.10 -12.64 15.90
CA GLY A 71 -18.48 -12.61 16.37
C GLY A 71 -18.62 -11.75 17.62
N TRP A 72 -19.77 -11.11 17.83
CA TRP A 72 -20.12 -10.41 19.07
C TRP A 72 -21.63 -10.14 19.14
N ASP A 73 -22.10 -9.78 20.33
CA ASP A 73 -23.48 -9.36 20.59
C ASP A 73 -23.57 -7.84 20.77
N LEU A 74 -24.48 -7.19 20.02
CA LEU A 74 -24.90 -5.81 20.25
C LEU A 74 -26.15 -5.77 21.14
N ALA A 75 -26.11 -4.92 22.15
CA ALA A 75 -27.25 -4.79 23.06
C ALA A 75 -28.45 -4.11 22.40
N GLY A 76 -29.63 -4.56 22.81
CA GLY A 76 -30.91 -3.95 22.44
C GLY A 76 -31.28 -4.12 20.95
N ASP A 77 -31.72 -3.06 20.34
CA ASP A 77 -32.16 -2.99 18.94
C ASP A 77 -31.06 -2.49 17.98
N ALA A 78 -29.81 -2.35 18.47
CA ALA A 78 -28.71 -1.91 17.65
C ALA A 78 -28.44 -2.89 16.51
N ARG A 79 -28.15 -2.35 15.31
CA ARG A 79 -27.87 -3.11 14.10
C ARG A 79 -26.69 -2.50 13.35
N VAL A 80 -25.83 -3.36 12.84
CA VAL A 80 -24.76 -3.00 11.90
C VAL A 80 -25.39 -2.78 10.53
N GLY A 81 -25.14 -1.62 9.93
CA GLY A 81 -25.59 -1.30 8.57
C GLY A 81 -24.48 -1.42 7.55
N HIS A 82 -23.28 -0.94 7.90
CA HIS A 82 -22.10 -0.97 7.05
C HIS A 82 -20.85 -1.17 7.91
N ALA A 83 -19.96 -2.06 7.47
CA ALA A 83 -18.65 -2.28 8.10
C ALA A 83 -17.52 -1.90 7.15
N TRP A 84 -16.39 -1.47 7.70
CA TRP A 84 -15.12 -1.24 6.98
C TRP A 84 -14.01 -2.01 7.65
N ASN A 85 -13.02 -2.45 6.88
CA ASN A 85 -11.95 -3.38 7.24
C ASN A 85 -12.46 -4.77 7.68
N ALA A 86 -13.74 -5.05 7.43
CA ALA A 86 -14.37 -6.34 7.62
C ALA A 86 -15.57 -6.46 6.67
N VAL A 87 -15.92 -7.67 6.33
CA VAL A 87 -17.12 -7.99 5.57
C VAL A 87 -18.18 -8.53 6.52
N LEU A 88 -19.35 -7.90 6.57
CA LEU A 88 -20.49 -8.42 7.35
C LEU A 88 -20.95 -9.74 6.74
N VAL A 89 -20.82 -10.82 7.51
CA VAL A 89 -21.25 -12.17 7.11
C VAL A 89 -22.72 -12.39 7.42
N GLY A 90 -23.15 -11.94 8.59
CA GLY A 90 -24.53 -12.08 9.03
C GLY A 90 -24.83 -11.30 10.30
N GLN A 91 -26.12 -11.04 10.48
CA GLN A 91 -26.67 -10.48 11.72
C GLN A 91 -28.03 -11.10 12.02
N SER A 92 -28.20 -11.60 13.23
CA SER A 92 -29.45 -12.18 13.72
C SER A 92 -29.71 -11.73 15.15
N GLY A 93 -30.82 -11.06 15.40
CA GLY A 93 -31.00 -10.46 16.72
C GLY A 93 -29.90 -9.44 17.03
N GLY A 94 -29.22 -9.57 18.17
CA GLY A 94 -28.02 -8.78 18.54
C GLY A 94 -26.72 -9.37 18.03
N GLU A 95 -26.71 -10.65 17.67
CA GLU A 95 -25.52 -11.38 17.23
C GLU A 95 -25.05 -10.88 15.85
N VAL A 96 -23.79 -10.52 15.77
CA VAL A 96 -23.14 -10.01 14.54
C VAL A 96 -21.92 -10.84 14.26
N THR A 97 -21.72 -11.22 13.01
CA THR A 97 -20.49 -11.89 12.53
C THR A 97 -19.90 -11.14 11.35
N VAL A 98 -18.62 -10.86 11.43
CA VAL A 98 -17.82 -10.33 10.32
C VAL A 98 -16.65 -11.26 10.03
N ARG A 99 -16.11 -11.15 8.81
CA ARG A 99 -14.87 -11.81 8.41
C ARG A 99 -13.87 -10.80 7.86
N ASP A 100 -12.65 -11.24 7.65
CA ASP A 100 -11.63 -10.46 6.98
C ASP A 100 -12.10 -9.91 5.62
N ALA A 101 -11.48 -8.82 5.19
CA ALA A 101 -11.74 -8.19 3.91
C ALA A 101 -10.79 -8.69 2.79
N GLY A 102 -10.10 -9.81 3.03
CA GLY A 102 -9.12 -10.43 2.13
C GLY A 102 -7.72 -9.88 2.37
N TYR A 103 -7.52 -8.59 2.22
CA TYR A 103 -6.22 -7.94 2.40
C TYR A 103 -5.69 -7.97 3.84
N ASN A 104 -6.54 -8.13 4.84
CA ASN A 104 -6.20 -8.19 6.26
C ASN A 104 -6.43 -9.58 6.88
N ALA A 105 -6.46 -10.62 6.05
CA ALA A 105 -6.70 -12.00 6.46
C ALA A 105 -5.58 -12.56 7.36
N ARG A 106 -4.33 -12.15 7.13
CA ARG A 106 -3.18 -12.67 7.87
C ARG A 106 -2.90 -11.85 9.13
N VAL A 107 -2.93 -12.52 10.27
CA VAL A 107 -2.72 -11.89 11.58
C VAL A 107 -1.80 -12.77 12.42
N GLY A 108 -0.59 -12.30 12.69
CA GLY A 108 0.38 -13.02 13.54
C GLY A 108 -0.07 -13.11 14.99
N THR A 109 0.61 -13.95 15.77
CA THR A 109 0.48 -13.97 17.24
C THR A 109 0.86 -12.61 17.82
N GLY A 110 0.01 -12.03 18.67
CA GLY A 110 0.12 -10.67 19.17
C GLY A 110 -0.32 -9.60 18.17
N GLY A 111 -0.65 -9.97 16.93
CA GLY A 111 -1.16 -9.08 15.90
C GLY A 111 -2.59 -8.62 16.20
N THR A 112 -2.97 -7.48 15.61
CA THR A 112 -4.22 -6.80 15.90
C THR A 112 -5.13 -6.75 14.67
N ILE A 113 -6.37 -7.17 14.82
CA ILE A 113 -7.48 -6.99 13.88
C ILE A 113 -8.20 -5.71 14.30
N THR A 114 -8.30 -4.74 13.39
CA THR A 114 -9.06 -3.50 13.63
C THR A 114 -10.06 -3.30 12.52
N PHE A 115 -11.32 -3.15 12.88
CA PHE A 115 -12.39 -2.82 11.96
C PHE A 115 -13.40 -1.87 12.63
N GLY A 116 -14.22 -1.23 11.82
CA GLY A 116 -15.28 -0.39 12.35
C GLY A 116 -16.58 -0.58 11.60
N PHE A 117 -17.64 -0.01 12.15
CA PHE A 117 -18.94 -0.07 11.53
C PHE A 117 -19.84 1.10 11.91
N GLN A 118 -20.75 1.40 11.01
CA GLN A 118 -21.87 2.31 11.23
C GLN A 118 -23.14 1.47 11.37
N GLY A 119 -24.02 1.90 12.25
CA GLY A 119 -25.26 1.18 12.49
C GLY A 119 -26.40 2.08 12.96
N THR A 120 -27.55 1.45 13.14
CA THR A 120 -28.75 2.05 13.73
C THR A 120 -28.95 1.58 15.15
N LYS A 121 -29.52 2.42 16.02
CA LYS A 121 -29.91 2.08 17.38
C LYS A 121 -31.12 2.92 17.81
N GLY A 122 -31.89 2.41 18.74
CA GLY A 122 -32.89 3.16 19.46
C GLY A 122 -32.31 3.99 20.61
N SER A 123 -33.10 4.24 21.63
CA SER A 123 -32.71 5.10 22.77
C SER A 123 -31.82 4.46 23.80
N GLY A 124 -31.52 3.15 23.68
CA GLY A 124 -30.72 2.39 24.64
C GLY A 124 -29.21 2.74 24.60
N THR A 125 -28.50 2.33 25.66
CA THR A 125 -27.03 2.43 25.71
C THR A 125 -26.43 1.47 24.71
N LEU A 126 -25.50 1.96 23.88
CA LEU A 126 -24.76 1.15 22.92
C LEU A 126 -23.66 0.38 23.66
N THR A 127 -23.80 -0.93 23.77
CA THR A 127 -22.78 -1.83 24.32
C THR A 127 -22.63 -3.06 23.43
N ALA A 128 -21.44 -3.67 23.45
CA ALA A 128 -21.13 -4.91 22.79
C ALA A 128 -20.46 -5.86 23.77
N SER A 129 -20.72 -7.15 23.63
CA SER A 129 -20.22 -8.21 24.50
C SER A 129 -20.08 -9.53 23.73
N GLY A 130 -19.58 -10.58 24.39
CA GLY A 130 -19.51 -11.91 23.79
C GLY A 130 -18.57 -11.99 22.57
N PHE A 131 -17.48 -11.24 22.56
CA PHE A 131 -16.53 -11.27 21.44
C PHE A 131 -15.88 -12.64 21.30
N GLU A 132 -15.83 -13.12 20.06
CA GLU A 132 -15.20 -14.37 19.66
C GLU A 132 -14.32 -14.16 18.43
N LEU A 133 -13.17 -14.83 18.37
CA LEU A 133 -12.29 -14.90 17.21
C LEU A 133 -12.22 -16.35 16.72
N GLY A 134 -12.73 -16.61 15.52
CA GLY A 134 -12.81 -17.96 14.97
C GLY A 134 -13.65 -18.93 15.83
N GLY A 135 -14.66 -18.43 16.55
CA GLY A 135 -15.51 -19.21 17.47
C GLY A 135 -14.89 -19.43 18.86
N VAL A 136 -13.76 -18.80 19.17
CA VAL A 136 -13.11 -18.85 20.50
C VAL A 136 -13.35 -17.53 21.23
N ALA A 137 -13.86 -17.61 22.45
CA ALA A 137 -14.19 -16.43 23.25
C ALA A 137 -12.95 -15.59 23.58
N CYS A 138 -13.04 -14.26 23.42
CA CYS A 138 -11.97 -13.32 23.71
C CYS A 138 -11.93 -13.01 25.22
N THR A 139 -11.23 -13.84 25.98
CA THR A 139 -11.09 -13.72 27.45
C THR A 139 -9.82 -12.99 27.91
N GLY A 140 -8.95 -12.63 26.98
CA GLY A 140 -7.63 -12.08 27.29
C GLY A 140 -6.58 -13.12 27.68
N THR A 141 -6.91 -14.41 27.56
CA THR A 141 -6.02 -15.55 27.84
C THR A 141 -5.93 -16.46 26.64
N VAL A 142 -4.84 -17.22 26.54
CA VAL A 142 -4.69 -18.30 25.55
C VAL A 142 -5.29 -19.57 26.13
N ASP A 143 -6.19 -20.23 25.40
CA ASP A 143 -6.65 -21.56 25.72
C ASP A 143 -5.62 -22.58 25.21
N PRO A 144 -4.93 -23.34 26.11
CA PRO A 144 -3.87 -24.27 25.70
C PRO A 144 -4.42 -25.53 25.02
N GLY A 145 -5.73 -25.65 24.75
CA GLY A 145 -6.36 -26.89 24.26
C GLY A 145 -6.38 -27.99 25.31
N PRO A 146 -7.10 -29.12 25.07
CA PRO A 146 -7.18 -30.21 26.04
C PRO A 146 -5.82 -30.84 26.28
N THR A 147 -5.37 -30.80 27.54
CA THR A 147 -4.13 -31.42 28.01
C THR A 147 -4.15 -32.93 27.72
N PRO A 148 -3.17 -33.51 27.04
CA PRO A 148 -3.08 -34.94 26.90
C PRO A 148 -2.88 -35.58 28.28
N THR A 149 -3.64 -36.64 28.57
CA THR A 149 -3.54 -37.46 29.80
C THR A 149 -2.11 -37.98 29.96
N PRO A 150 -1.49 -37.88 31.15
CA PRO A 150 -0.09 -38.24 31.34
C PRO A 150 0.13 -39.73 31.14
N THR A 151 0.98 -40.11 30.22
CA THR A 151 1.60 -41.44 30.12
C THR A 151 2.76 -41.51 31.13
N PRO A 152 2.97 -42.63 31.82
CA PRO A 152 3.91 -42.71 32.92
C PRO A 152 5.35 -42.51 32.50
N THR A 153 6.07 -41.75 33.30
CA THR A 153 7.45 -41.30 33.24
C THR A 153 8.45 -42.44 33.07
N PRO A 154 9.40 -42.32 32.15
CA PRO A 154 10.76 -42.87 32.33
C PRO A 154 11.73 -41.80 32.76
N THR A 155 12.41 -42.01 33.85
CA THR A 155 13.62 -41.29 34.32
C THR A 155 14.83 -41.78 33.50
N PRO A 156 15.90 -41.04 33.26
CA PRO A 156 16.42 -39.84 33.87
C PRO A 156 16.88 -38.75 32.88
N THR A 157 17.05 -37.60 33.43
CA THR A 157 17.56 -36.31 32.93
C THR A 157 18.78 -36.38 32.02
N PRO A 158 18.74 -35.75 30.84
CA PRO A 158 19.91 -35.15 30.21
C PRO A 158 20.03 -33.68 30.56
N THR A 159 21.27 -33.24 30.75
CA THR A 159 21.79 -31.91 30.95
C THR A 159 21.11 -30.88 30.05
N PRO A 160 20.77 -29.66 30.51
CA PRO A 160 20.14 -28.64 29.68
C PRO A 160 21.04 -28.24 28.49
N THR A 161 20.53 -28.50 27.31
CA THR A 161 21.07 -27.96 26.06
C THR A 161 20.88 -26.45 26.09
N PRO A 162 21.87 -25.64 25.71
CA PRO A 162 21.73 -24.19 25.70
C PRO A 162 20.55 -23.79 24.81
N THR A 163 19.68 -22.93 25.35
CA THR A 163 18.58 -22.30 24.64
C THR A 163 19.12 -21.69 23.34
N PRO A 164 18.53 -22.00 22.18
CA PRO A 164 18.95 -21.35 20.95
C PRO A 164 18.74 -19.84 21.09
N THR A 165 19.82 -19.09 20.87
CA THR A 165 19.77 -17.65 20.73
C THR A 165 18.72 -17.30 19.67
N PRO A 166 17.78 -16.37 19.90
CA PRO A 166 16.80 -16.01 18.89
C PRO A 166 17.54 -15.65 17.59
N THR A 167 17.17 -16.33 16.51
CA THR A 167 17.64 -16.01 15.18
C THR A 167 17.31 -14.54 14.93
N PRO A 168 18.27 -13.68 14.59
CA PRO A 168 17.97 -12.29 14.29
C PRO A 168 16.91 -12.25 13.18
N THR A 169 15.83 -11.51 13.40
CA THR A 169 14.86 -11.16 12.36
C THR A 169 15.67 -10.69 11.14
N PRO A 170 15.43 -11.21 9.94
CA PRO A 170 16.16 -10.77 8.77
C PRO A 170 16.00 -9.26 8.66
N THR A 171 17.12 -8.55 8.73
CA THR A 171 17.15 -7.12 8.41
C THR A 171 16.61 -6.99 6.99
N PRO A 172 15.61 -6.13 6.73
CA PRO A 172 15.10 -5.95 5.37
C PRO A 172 16.29 -5.65 4.46
N THR A 173 16.39 -6.40 3.38
CA THR A 173 17.44 -6.19 2.37
C THR A 173 17.33 -4.75 1.90
N PRO A 174 18.39 -3.94 1.96
CA PRO A 174 18.33 -2.56 1.50
C PRO A 174 17.81 -2.53 0.07
N THR A 175 16.73 -1.80 -0.19
CA THR A 175 16.24 -1.57 -1.55
C THR A 175 17.39 -0.95 -2.35
N PRO A 176 17.77 -1.48 -3.52
CA PRO A 176 18.88 -0.96 -4.29
C PRO A 176 18.74 0.54 -4.53
N GLN A 177 19.82 1.29 -4.34
CA GLN A 177 19.86 2.72 -4.65
C GLN A 177 19.61 2.92 -6.16
N PRO A 178 18.87 3.96 -6.57
CA PRO A 178 18.70 4.30 -7.96
C PRO A 178 20.06 4.51 -8.64
N ASN A 179 20.22 4.06 -9.89
CA ASN A 179 21.34 4.53 -10.71
C ASN A 179 21.13 6.02 -10.99
N GLY A 180 22.18 6.81 -11.03
CA GLY A 180 22.15 8.29 -11.02
C GLY A 180 21.41 8.97 -12.20
N THR A 181 20.78 8.20 -13.12
CA THR A 181 20.06 8.70 -14.29
C THR A 181 18.60 8.34 -14.24
N PHE A 182 17.72 9.32 -14.37
CA PHE A 182 16.28 9.12 -14.48
C PHE A 182 15.84 8.94 -15.93
N TYR A 183 14.82 8.10 -16.14
CA TYR A 183 14.32 7.79 -17.47
C TYR A 183 13.49 8.94 -18.06
N VAL A 184 13.87 9.39 -19.25
CA VAL A 184 13.10 10.35 -20.06
C VAL A 184 12.18 9.56 -20.99
N ASP A 185 10.87 9.62 -20.77
CA ASP A 185 9.92 8.94 -21.62
C ASP A 185 9.62 9.77 -22.90
N PRO A 186 9.97 9.24 -24.09
CA PRO A 186 9.72 9.95 -25.35
C PRO A 186 8.25 9.95 -25.78
N THR A 187 7.36 9.29 -25.04
CA THR A 187 5.93 9.14 -25.40
C THR A 187 5.00 10.13 -24.68
N THR A 188 5.55 11.02 -23.86
CA THR A 188 4.77 12.01 -23.10
C THR A 188 4.00 13.01 -23.99
N GLN A 189 2.99 13.67 -23.42
CA GLN A 189 2.28 14.75 -24.12
C GLN A 189 3.24 15.88 -24.49
N ALA A 190 4.18 16.23 -23.61
CA ALA A 190 5.23 17.21 -23.87
C ALA A 190 6.12 16.81 -25.06
N ALA A 191 6.50 15.53 -25.18
CA ALA A 191 7.31 15.03 -26.29
C ALA A 191 6.56 15.14 -27.62
N ARG A 192 5.28 14.78 -27.65
CA ARG A 192 4.44 14.94 -28.83
C ARG A 192 4.27 16.42 -29.22
N ALA A 193 4.04 17.29 -28.25
CA ALA A 193 3.89 18.72 -28.48
C ALA A 193 5.20 19.36 -29.02
N ALA A 194 6.36 18.97 -28.45
CA ALA A 194 7.65 19.41 -28.91
C ALA A 194 7.97 18.95 -30.35
N ALA A 195 7.61 17.70 -30.68
CA ALA A 195 7.80 17.16 -32.03
C ALA A 195 6.92 17.87 -33.10
N ALA A 196 5.73 18.31 -32.70
CA ALA A 196 4.82 19.06 -33.59
C ALA A 196 5.14 20.57 -33.71
N ALA A 197 6.02 21.09 -32.87
CA ALA A 197 6.38 22.52 -32.82
C ALA A 197 7.67 22.83 -33.59
N SER A 198 7.92 24.10 -33.83
CA SER A 198 9.17 24.59 -34.44
C SER A 198 9.65 25.87 -33.75
N GLY A 199 10.89 26.27 -34.05
CA GLY A 199 11.48 27.51 -33.57
C GLY A 199 11.52 27.62 -32.04
N GLU A 200 11.13 28.77 -31.52
CA GLU A 200 11.17 29.02 -30.07
C GLU A 200 10.20 28.17 -29.28
N THR A 201 9.00 27.93 -29.80
CA THR A 201 8.01 27.04 -29.16
C THR A 201 8.60 25.67 -28.96
N GLN A 202 9.24 25.09 -29.95
CA GLN A 202 9.90 23.80 -29.83
C GLN A 202 11.00 23.81 -28.75
N ARG A 203 11.87 24.82 -28.75
CA ARG A 203 12.94 24.94 -27.76
C ARG A 203 12.41 25.04 -26.33
N LEU A 204 11.33 25.79 -26.12
CA LEU A 204 10.68 25.84 -24.80
C LEU A 204 10.09 24.50 -24.39
N LEU A 205 9.36 23.84 -25.28
CA LEU A 205 8.78 22.52 -24.99
C LEU A 205 9.85 21.44 -24.79
N GLN A 206 11.01 21.57 -25.42
CA GLN A 206 12.16 20.70 -25.20
C GLN A 206 12.71 20.77 -23.77
N LYS A 207 12.61 21.89 -23.07
CA LYS A 207 12.96 21.98 -21.65
C LYS A 207 12.13 20.96 -20.82
N ILE A 208 10.90 20.67 -21.23
CA ILE A 208 10.00 19.71 -20.56
C ILE A 208 10.24 18.30 -21.12
N SER A 209 10.15 18.13 -22.44
CA SER A 209 10.13 16.82 -23.09
C SER A 209 11.44 16.04 -23.00
N THR A 210 12.56 16.71 -22.74
CA THR A 210 13.88 16.09 -22.55
C THR A 210 14.26 15.94 -21.07
N THR A 211 13.36 16.25 -20.17
CA THR A 211 13.54 16.09 -18.71
C THR A 211 12.71 14.93 -18.23
N ALA A 212 13.31 14.08 -17.39
CA ALA A 212 12.62 12.94 -16.79
C ALA A 212 11.44 13.41 -15.92
N ALA A 213 10.30 12.75 -16.04
CA ALA A 213 9.12 13.01 -15.22
C ALA A 213 8.43 11.68 -14.88
N ALA A 214 7.63 11.66 -13.82
CA ALA A 214 6.91 10.48 -13.41
C ALA A 214 5.84 10.08 -14.43
N THR A 215 5.58 8.78 -14.53
CA THR A 215 4.39 8.23 -15.20
C THR A 215 3.31 8.02 -14.16
N TRP A 216 2.16 8.68 -14.35
CA TRP A 216 1.02 8.56 -13.45
C TRP A 216 0.15 7.35 -13.81
N ILE A 217 -0.16 6.55 -12.80
CA ILE A 217 -0.94 5.32 -12.91
C ILE A 217 -2.14 5.42 -11.96
N GLY A 218 -3.34 5.35 -12.50
CA GLY A 218 -4.56 5.48 -11.71
C GLY A 218 -5.75 4.73 -12.31
N ASP A 219 -6.90 4.93 -11.69
CA ASP A 219 -8.16 4.25 -12.01
C ASP A 219 -8.87 4.75 -13.28
N TRP A 220 -8.31 5.72 -13.99
CA TRP A 220 -8.82 6.17 -15.31
C TRP A 220 -8.66 5.12 -16.42
N THR A 221 -7.99 4.02 -16.13
CA THR A 221 -7.91 2.82 -16.97
C THR A 221 -8.21 1.58 -16.14
N SER A 222 -8.48 0.45 -16.79
CA SER A 222 -8.63 -0.83 -16.07
C SER A 222 -7.31 -1.26 -15.40
N ALA A 223 -7.38 -2.06 -14.35
CA ALA A 223 -6.20 -2.58 -13.67
C ALA A 223 -5.21 -3.25 -14.63
N SER A 224 -5.69 -4.03 -15.59
CA SER A 224 -4.85 -4.70 -16.61
C SER A 224 -4.18 -3.71 -17.56
N ALA A 225 -4.86 -2.63 -17.95
CA ALA A 225 -4.27 -1.57 -18.78
C ALA A 225 -3.23 -0.74 -17.99
N ALA A 226 -3.51 -0.45 -16.72
CA ALA A 226 -2.57 0.19 -15.81
C ALA A 226 -1.29 -0.66 -15.65
N ALA A 227 -1.44 -1.97 -15.38
CA ALA A 227 -0.34 -2.92 -15.30
C ALA A 227 0.48 -3.00 -16.61
N SER A 228 -0.20 -3.03 -17.77
CA SER A 228 0.49 -3.00 -19.06
C SER A 228 1.33 -1.74 -19.24
N THR A 229 0.80 -0.59 -18.83
CA THR A 229 1.53 0.71 -18.86
C THR A 229 2.75 0.67 -17.95
N VAL A 230 2.60 0.18 -16.71
CA VAL A 230 3.69 0.03 -15.75
C VAL A 230 4.78 -0.88 -16.29
N GLY A 231 4.40 -2.08 -16.77
CA GLY A 231 5.35 -3.05 -17.31
C GLY A 231 6.10 -2.55 -18.55
N ASP A 232 5.42 -1.83 -19.44
CA ASP A 232 6.07 -1.22 -20.61
C ASP A 232 7.03 -0.11 -20.21
N TYR A 233 6.58 0.82 -19.38
CA TYR A 233 7.39 1.96 -18.94
C TYR A 233 8.63 1.52 -18.16
N THR A 234 8.46 0.66 -17.15
CA THR A 234 9.57 0.22 -16.29
C THR A 234 10.58 -0.65 -17.04
N ARG A 235 10.12 -1.45 -18.00
CA ARG A 235 11.01 -2.21 -18.89
C ARG A 235 11.82 -1.29 -19.80
N ARG A 236 11.20 -0.26 -20.39
CA ARG A 236 11.92 0.73 -21.21
C ARG A 236 12.95 1.50 -20.39
N ALA A 237 12.61 1.88 -19.16
CA ALA A 237 13.54 2.53 -18.24
C ALA A 237 14.74 1.61 -17.93
N GLN A 238 14.49 0.34 -17.59
CA GLN A 238 15.54 -0.64 -17.31
C GLN A 238 16.43 -0.87 -18.53
N GLN A 239 15.87 -1.01 -19.73
CA GLN A 239 16.61 -1.18 -20.97
C GLN A 239 17.51 0.03 -21.30
N ALA A 240 17.07 1.22 -20.92
CA ALA A 240 17.86 2.45 -21.05
C ALA A 240 18.93 2.59 -19.95
N GLY A 241 19.05 1.65 -19.01
CA GLY A 241 19.94 1.75 -17.86
C GLY A 241 19.58 2.92 -16.92
N ALA A 242 18.34 3.33 -16.89
CA ALA A 242 17.86 4.48 -16.15
C ALA A 242 16.78 4.08 -15.10
N THR A 243 16.62 4.89 -14.07
CA THR A 243 15.59 4.70 -13.04
C THR A 243 14.27 5.32 -13.52
N GLY A 244 13.22 4.50 -13.58
CA GLY A 244 11.85 4.98 -13.80
C GLY A 244 11.26 5.64 -12.56
N VAL A 245 10.34 6.57 -12.76
CA VAL A 245 9.57 7.19 -11.68
C VAL A 245 8.09 7.00 -11.95
N LEU A 246 7.36 6.46 -10.98
CA LEU A 246 5.93 6.26 -11.04
C LEU A 246 5.22 7.11 -9.98
N ALA A 247 4.03 7.59 -10.28
CA ALA A 247 3.08 8.10 -9.30
C ALA A 247 1.84 7.20 -9.32
N ILE A 248 1.61 6.47 -8.25
CA ILE A 248 0.41 5.63 -8.08
C ILE A 248 -0.70 6.49 -7.48
N TYR A 249 -1.86 6.58 -8.15
CA TYR A 249 -2.92 7.51 -7.81
C TYR A 249 -4.30 6.90 -8.06
N ALA A 250 -4.67 5.94 -7.24
CA ALA A 250 -5.89 5.13 -7.40
C ALA A 250 -6.67 4.91 -6.09
N ILE A 251 -6.23 5.51 -4.97
CA ILE A 251 -6.82 5.28 -3.65
C ILE A 251 -8.31 5.65 -3.60
N PRO A 252 -9.16 4.88 -2.90
CA PRO A 252 -10.57 5.20 -2.73
C PRO A 252 -10.80 6.61 -2.18
N GLY A 253 -11.75 7.34 -2.75
CA GLY A 253 -12.04 8.72 -2.35
C GLY A 253 -10.90 9.69 -2.64
N ARG A 254 -10.12 9.41 -3.69
CA ARG A 254 -9.02 10.25 -4.16
C ARG A 254 -9.46 11.69 -4.37
N ASP A 255 -8.60 12.64 -3.97
CA ASP A 255 -8.79 14.09 -4.11
C ASP A 255 -10.12 14.62 -3.51
N CYS A 256 -10.73 13.86 -2.61
CA CYS A 256 -12.02 14.20 -1.99
C CYS A 256 -13.10 14.67 -2.98
N GLY A 257 -13.06 14.16 -4.23
CA GLY A 257 -14.01 14.51 -5.27
C GLY A 257 -13.75 15.85 -5.97
N SER A 258 -12.55 16.45 -5.80
CA SER A 258 -12.14 17.65 -6.51
C SER A 258 -11.84 17.36 -8.00
N TYR A 259 -11.07 18.21 -8.70
CA TYR A 259 -10.86 18.13 -10.16
C TYR A 259 -10.25 16.80 -10.63
N SER A 260 -9.46 16.14 -9.79
CA SER A 260 -8.89 14.80 -10.02
C SER A 260 -9.54 13.72 -9.16
N GLY A 261 -10.75 13.97 -8.67
CA GLY A 261 -11.51 13.02 -7.87
C GLY A 261 -11.72 11.68 -8.56
N GLY A 262 -11.80 10.59 -7.77
CA GLY A 262 -11.93 9.23 -8.28
C GLY A 262 -11.42 8.21 -7.27
N GLY A 263 -10.70 7.25 -7.79
CA GLY A 263 -10.17 6.11 -7.05
C GLY A 263 -10.97 4.85 -7.29
N VAL A 264 -10.33 3.71 -7.14
CA VAL A 264 -11.01 2.42 -7.25
C VAL A 264 -11.94 2.19 -6.04
N ALA A 265 -12.89 1.26 -6.17
CA ALA A 265 -13.74 0.89 -5.05
C ALA A 265 -12.90 0.33 -3.88
N THR A 266 -13.34 0.56 -2.65
CA THR A 266 -12.65 0.11 -1.44
C THR A 266 -12.37 -1.40 -1.43
N SER A 267 -13.28 -2.21 -1.97
CA SER A 267 -13.12 -3.67 -2.11
C SER A 267 -12.14 -4.10 -3.21
N GLU A 268 -11.72 -3.19 -4.08
CA GLU A 268 -10.92 -3.50 -5.27
C GLU A 268 -9.47 -2.99 -5.16
N TYR A 269 -9.21 -2.07 -4.22
CA TYR A 269 -7.92 -1.37 -4.16
C TYR A 269 -6.72 -2.34 -4.01
N ALA A 270 -6.80 -3.29 -3.09
CA ALA A 270 -5.73 -4.27 -2.89
C ALA A 270 -5.42 -5.05 -4.17
N ARG A 271 -6.47 -5.61 -4.80
CA ARG A 271 -6.31 -6.36 -6.05
C ARG A 271 -5.79 -5.49 -7.20
N TRP A 272 -6.21 -4.22 -7.27
CA TRP A 272 -5.72 -3.27 -8.26
C TRP A 272 -4.23 -3.01 -8.06
N ILE A 273 -3.80 -2.78 -6.83
CA ILE A 273 -2.39 -2.60 -6.45
C ILE A 273 -1.56 -3.83 -6.81
N ASP A 274 -2.01 -5.04 -6.46
CA ASP A 274 -1.28 -6.28 -6.79
C ASP A 274 -1.12 -6.45 -8.29
N THR A 275 -2.19 -6.19 -9.07
CA THR A 275 -2.15 -6.28 -10.53
C THR A 275 -1.10 -5.32 -11.11
N VAL A 276 -0.96 -4.13 -10.55
CA VAL A 276 0.02 -3.12 -10.97
C VAL A 276 1.44 -3.49 -10.50
N ALA A 277 1.57 -3.96 -9.26
CA ALA A 277 2.83 -4.38 -8.66
C ALA A 277 3.48 -5.54 -9.44
N ASP A 278 2.70 -6.55 -9.79
CA ASP A 278 3.16 -7.72 -10.58
C ASP A 278 3.78 -7.35 -11.94
N ALA A 279 3.45 -6.16 -12.46
CA ALA A 279 3.96 -5.68 -13.74
C ALA A 279 5.27 -4.88 -13.61
N ILE A 280 5.72 -4.55 -12.42
CA ILE A 280 6.93 -3.76 -12.19
C ILE A 280 8.16 -4.53 -12.67
N VAL A 281 9.06 -3.84 -13.37
CA VAL A 281 10.35 -4.35 -13.82
C VAL A 281 11.46 -3.46 -13.29
N GLY A 282 12.47 -4.04 -12.67
CA GLY A 282 13.57 -3.29 -12.04
C GLY A 282 13.17 -2.60 -10.74
N ASN A 283 13.79 -1.47 -10.43
CA ASN A 283 13.63 -0.77 -9.15
C ASN A 283 13.20 0.69 -9.37
N PRO A 284 11.96 0.95 -9.83
CA PRO A 284 11.50 2.32 -10.01
C PRO A 284 11.31 3.03 -8.66
N ILE A 285 11.48 4.35 -8.65
CA ILE A 285 10.97 5.20 -7.57
C ILE A 285 9.44 5.29 -7.73
N ILE A 286 8.72 5.17 -6.62
CA ILE A 286 7.26 5.24 -6.58
C ILE A 286 6.83 6.30 -5.57
N VAL A 287 6.18 7.35 -6.05
CA VAL A 287 5.42 8.28 -5.20
C VAL A 287 4.03 7.70 -5.02
N LEU A 288 3.71 7.33 -3.78
CA LEU A 288 2.49 6.59 -3.47
C LEU A 288 1.39 7.53 -3.02
N GLU A 289 0.32 7.52 -3.79
CA GLU A 289 -0.97 8.15 -3.55
C GLU A 289 -0.85 9.64 -3.14
N PRO A 290 -0.44 10.49 -4.10
CA PRO A 290 -0.45 11.94 -3.90
C PRO A 290 -1.72 12.43 -3.20
N ASP A 291 -1.57 13.35 -2.25
CA ASP A 291 -2.62 13.97 -1.46
C ASP A 291 -3.34 13.05 -0.45
N ALA A 292 -3.13 11.73 -0.48
CA ALA A 292 -3.89 10.80 0.33
C ALA A 292 -3.74 11.04 1.84
N LEU A 293 -2.52 11.20 2.34
CA LEU A 293 -2.29 11.48 3.76
C LEU A 293 -2.64 12.91 4.17
N PRO A 294 -2.32 13.95 3.38
CA PRO A 294 -2.79 15.30 3.67
C PRO A 294 -4.31 15.42 3.80
N GLN A 295 -5.05 14.67 3.02
CA GLN A 295 -6.51 14.66 3.03
C GLN A 295 -7.13 13.62 3.98
N LEU A 296 -6.34 12.92 4.79
CA LEU A 296 -6.84 11.90 5.72
C LEU A 296 -7.92 12.45 6.64
N GLY A 297 -9.14 11.91 6.54
CA GLY A 297 -10.31 12.33 7.31
C GLY A 297 -11.00 13.60 6.79
N SER A 298 -10.58 14.19 5.66
CA SER A 298 -11.14 15.43 5.13
C SER A 298 -12.48 15.24 4.41
N CYS A 299 -12.80 14.02 3.97
CA CYS A 299 -14.05 13.69 3.29
C CYS A 299 -14.50 12.26 3.58
N SER A 300 -15.74 11.93 3.24
CA SER A 300 -16.29 10.57 3.32
C SER A 300 -15.78 9.69 2.17
N GLY A 301 -15.98 8.38 2.28
CA GLY A 301 -15.65 7.43 1.20
C GLY A 301 -14.17 7.04 1.10
N GLN A 302 -13.35 7.47 2.05
CA GLN A 302 -11.91 7.17 2.07
C GLN A 302 -11.58 5.72 2.49
N GLY A 303 -12.52 5.02 3.14
CA GLY A 303 -12.27 3.69 3.70
C GLY A 303 -11.14 3.69 4.75
N ASP A 304 -10.43 2.58 4.87
CA ASP A 304 -9.20 2.50 5.69
C ASP A 304 -7.99 3.01 4.90
N ARG A 305 -7.93 4.32 4.71
CA ARG A 305 -6.86 4.95 3.93
C ARG A 305 -5.46 4.61 4.43
N VAL A 306 -5.28 4.50 5.75
CA VAL A 306 -3.99 4.12 6.36
C VAL A 306 -3.64 2.67 6.03
N GLY A 307 -4.60 1.76 6.17
CA GLY A 307 -4.41 0.34 5.79
C GLY A 307 -4.15 0.16 4.30
N TYR A 308 -4.84 0.91 3.44
CA TYR A 308 -4.58 0.88 1.99
C TYR A 308 -3.18 1.33 1.63
N LEU A 309 -2.69 2.41 2.24
CA LEU A 309 -1.34 2.91 2.01
C LEU A 309 -0.28 1.91 2.51
N ARG A 310 -0.50 1.28 3.66
CA ARG A 310 0.39 0.24 4.19
C ARG A 310 0.45 -0.97 3.26
N TYR A 311 -0.70 -1.45 2.81
CA TYR A 311 -0.81 -2.57 1.88
C TYR A 311 -0.11 -2.25 0.55
N ALA A 312 -0.41 -1.09 -0.03
CA ALA A 312 0.20 -0.67 -1.29
C ALA A 312 1.72 -0.51 -1.17
N ALA A 313 2.20 0.08 -0.08
CA ALA A 313 3.64 0.19 0.16
C ALA A 313 4.31 -1.20 0.22
N GLN A 314 3.67 -2.18 0.89
CA GLN A 314 4.16 -3.55 0.95
C GLN A 314 4.21 -4.19 -0.44
N SER A 315 3.09 -4.28 -1.13
CA SER A 315 2.98 -4.95 -2.43
C SER A 315 3.94 -4.35 -3.47
N LEU A 316 4.01 -3.02 -3.55
CA LEU A 316 4.89 -2.33 -4.48
C LEU A 316 6.39 -2.50 -4.14
N THR A 317 6.74 -2.56 -2.85
CA THR A 317 8.12 -2.77 -2.41
C THR A 317 8.56 -4.22 -2.62
N GLU A 318 7.69 -5.20 -2.35
CA GLU A 318 7.94 -6.61 -2.64
C GLU A 318 8.16 -6.85 -4.14
N ALA A 319 7.48 -6.06 -4.99
CA ALA A 319 7.69 -6.06 -6.44
C ALA A 319 8.97 -5.33 -6.91
N GLY A 320 9.76 -4.76 -6.00
CA GLY A 320 11.02 -4.07 -6.30
C GLY A 320 10.95 -2.55 -6.33
N GLY A 321 9.80 -1.95 -6.11
CA GLY A 321 9.63 -0.50 -6.07
C GLY A 321 10.31 0.15 -4.86
N ARG A 322 10.84 1.35 -5.04
CA ARG A 322 11.35 2.20 -3.98
C ARG A 322 10.27 3.23 -3.60
N VAL A 323 9.49 2.92 -2.56
CA VAL A 323 8.23 3.61 -2.24
C VAL A 323 8.44 4.79 -1.31
N TYR A 324 7.85 5.94 -1.67
CA TYR A 324 7.75 7.17 -0.88
C TYR A 324 6.28 7.55 -0.70
N LEU A 325 5.84 7.67 0.57
CA LEU A 325 4.46 8.06 0.91
C LEU A 325 4.27 9.55 0.70
N ASP A 326 3.31 9.98 -0.11
CA ASP A 326 3.05 11.41 -0.26
C ASP A 326 2.45 12.01 1.01
N ILE A 327 2.98 13.17 1.43
CA ILE A 327 2.53 13.89 2.63
C ILE A 327 2.25 15.38 2.34
N GLY A 328 2.09 15.75 1.08
CA GLY A 328 1.77 17.12 0.69
C GLY A 328 2.94 18.09 0.81
N HIS A 329 2.74 19.24 1.42
CA HIS A 329 3.74 20.31 1.45
C HIS A 329 3.66 21.18 2.71
N SER A 330 4.67 22.03 2.92
CA SER A 330 4.85 22.88 4.10
C SER A 330 3.71 23.86 4.39
N GLY A 331 2.92 24.20 3.41
CA GLY A 331 1.74 25.08 3.55
C GLY A 331 0.44 24.31 3.84
N TRP A 332 0.47 22.99 3.92
CA TRP A 332 -0.73 22.15 4.14
C TRP A 332 -0.78 21.58 5.55
N LEU A 333 0.27 20.88 5.97
CA LEU A 333 0.35 20.26 7.29
C LEU A 333 1.52 20.82 8.10
N SER A 334 1.36 20.91 9.42
CA SER A 334 2.53 21.09 10.29
C SER A 334 3.47 19.87 10.18
N ALA A 335 4.76 20.06 10.46
CA ALA A 335 5.70 18.94 10.44
C ALA A 335 5.29 17.83 11.43
N GLN A 336 4.71 18.19 12.57
CA GLN A 336 4.22 17.25 13.57
C GLN A 336 3.00 16.46 13.07
N ASP A 337 2.04 17.13 12.41
CA ASP A 337 0.86 16.43 11.86
C ASP A 337 1.26 15.51 10.71
N ALA A 338 2.19 15.95 9.86
CA ALA A 338 2.75 15.12 8.80
C ALA A 338 3.41 13.86 9.37
N ALA A 339 4.28 14.02 10.38
CA ALA A 339 4.94 12.89 11.05
C ALA A 339 3.93 11.96 11.73
N ASN A 340 2.89 12.50 12.37
CA ASN A 340 1.85 11.70 13.00
C ASN A 340 1.09 10.84 11.98
N ARG A 341 0.77 11.39 10.79
CA ARG A 341 0.08 10.66 9.71
C ARG A 341 0.99 9.61 9.07
N LEU A 342 2.24 9.95 8.80
CA LEU A 342 3.25 9.00 8.29
C LEU A 342 3.46 7.83 9.25
N ASN A 343 3.56 8.09 10.55
CA ASN A 343 3.74 7.04 11.57
C ASN A 343 2.51 6.12 11.70
N GLN A 344 1.30 6.57 11.33
CA GLN A 344 0.14 5.69 11.27
C GLN A 344 0.28 4.64 10.16
N VAL A 345 0.84 4.99 9.01
CA VAL A 345 1.16 4.03 7.93
C VAL A 345 2.35 3.17 8.32
N GLY A 346 3.39 3.78 8.88
CA GLY A 346 4.67 3.14 9.18
C GLY A 346 5.62 3.10 7.98
N PHE A 347 6.85 2.69 8.24
CA PHE A 347 7.94 2.64 7.24
C PHE A 347 8.53 1.24 7.09
N ASP A 348 7.78 0.19 7.41
CA ASP A 348 8.24 -1.19 7.25
C ASP A 348 8.51 -1.53 5.77
N HIS A 349 7.72 -0.90 4.89
CA HIS A 349 7.77 -1.12 3.44
C HIS A 349 7.98 0.18 2.63
N ALA A 350 8.06 1.34 3.25
CA ALA A 350 8.39 2.59 2.58
C ALA A 350 9.79 3.06 2.96
N VAL A 351 10.54 3.54 1.99
CA VAL A 351 11.88 4.14 2.22
C VAL A 351 11.73 5.45 2.99
N GLY A 352 10.73 6.23 2.62
CA GLY A 352 10.53 7.55 3.17
C GLY A 352 9.24 8.18 2.65
N PHE A 353 9.26 9.49 2.42
CA PHE A 353 8.08 10.25 2.03
C PHE A 353 8.34 11.22 0.87
N ALA A 354 7.28 11.60 0.16
CA ALA A 354 7.32 12.56 -0.94
C ALA A 354 6.67 13.88 -0.53
N LEU A 355 7.23 14.96 -1.02
CA LEU A 355 6.81 16.33 -0.74
C LEU A 355 6.53 17.10 -2.01
N ASN A 356 5.60 18.05 -1.91
CA ASN A 356 5.33 19.06 -2.91
C ASN A 356 4.77 18.50 -4.23
N THR A 357 4.29 17.25 -4.25
CA THR A 357 3.71 16.63 -5.44
C THR A 357 2.61 17.52 -6.01
N SER A 358 2.74 17.88 -7.29
CA SER A 358 1.83 18.77 -8.00
C SER A 358 1.73 20.20 -7.42
N ASN A 359 2.59 20.58 -6.49
CA ASN A 359 2.56 21.86 -5.79
C ASN A 359 3.75 22.77 -6.15
N TYR A 360 3.84 23.94 -5.51
CA TYR A 360 4.69 25.03 -5.94
C TYR A 360 5.60 25.59 -4.85
N GLN A 361 5.67 24.95 -3.67
CA GLN A 361 6.57 25.41 -2.59
C GLN A 361 8.01 25.33 -3.09
N THR A 362 8.83 26.34 -2.76
CA THR A 362 10.22 26.37 -3.23
C THR A 362 10.98 25.11 -2.79
N THR A 363 12.02 24.75 -3.52
CA THR A 363 12.91 23.65 -3.13
C THR A 363 13.47 23.85 -1.73
N ALA A 364 13.85 25.10 -1.40
CA ALA A 364 14.41 25.46 -0.09
C ALA A 364 13.38 25.26 1.04
N ASP A 365 12.13 25.73 0.86
CA ASP A 365 11.06 25.58 1.86
C ASP A 365 10.67 24.10 2.01
N SER A 366 10.54 23.37 0.91
CA SER A 366 10.22 21.94 0.90
C SER A 366 11.32 21.13 1.58
N ARG A 367 12.58 21.45 1.32
CA ARG A 367 13.72 20.80 1.99
C ARG A 367 13.73 21.07 3.49
N ALA A 368 13.61 22.34 3.91
CA ALA A 368 13.57 22.69 5.32
C ALA A 368 12.39 22.04 6.05
N TYR A 369 11.27 21.87 5.38
CA TYR A 369 10.11 21.14 5.90
C TYR A 369 10.40 19.64 5.98
N GLY A 370 10.94 19.05 4.92
CA GLY A 370 11.30 17.63 4.86
C GLY A 370 12.27 17.21 5.94
N GLU A 371 13.31 18.00 6.20
CA GLU A 371 14.27 17.72 7.29
C GLU A 371 13.58 17.72 8.68
N ARG A 372 12.64 18.65 8.91
CA ARG A 372 11.87 18.65 10.17
C ARG A 372 10.97 17.41 10.29
N VAL A 373 10.27 17.02 9.21
CA VAL A 373 9.44 15.81 9.20
C VAL A 373 10.31 14.57 9.39
N SER A 374 11.42 14.47 8.65
CA SER A 374 12.37 13.36 8.73
C SER A 374 12.88 13.14 10.15
N ALA A 375 13.27 14.21 10.85
CA ALA A 375 13.70 14.15 12.24
C ALA A 375 12.62 13.57 13.18
N LEU A 376 11.34 13.83 12.90
CA LEU A 376 10.21 13.35 13.71
C LEU A 376 9.79 11.90 13.37
N VAL A 377 10.23 11.36 12.24
CA VAL A 377 9.92 9.99 11.81
C VAL A 377 11.16 9.08 11.79
N GLY A 378 12.16 9.39 12.60
CA GLY A 378 13.34 8.54 12.79
C GLY A 378 14.40 8.66 11.71
N GLY A 379 14.52 9.81 11.04
CA GLY A 379 15.55 10.08 10.02
C GLY A 379 15.24 9.43 8.68
N ARG A 380 13.96 9.27 8.31
CA ARG A 380 13.56 8.70 7.02
C ARG A 380 13.88 9.65 5.87
N ASP A 381 14.28 9.06 4.76
CA ASP A 381 14.58 9.80 3.53
C ASP A 381 13.34 10.46 2.94
N PHE A 382 13.54 11.48 2.10
CA PHE A 382 12.44 12.11 1.39
C PHE A 382 12.83 12.55 -0.02
N VAL A 383 11.83 12.74 -0.86
CA VAL A 383 11.96 13.29 -2.21
C VAL A 383 11.09 14.53 -2.36
N ILE A 384 11.46 15.42 -3.28
CA ILE A 384 10.73 16.68 -3.54
C ILE A 384 10.34 16.76 -5.00
N ASP A 385 9.07 17.04 -5.28
CA ASP A 385 8.63 17.44 -6.63
C ASP A 385 9.05 18.89 -6.91
N THR A 386 9.92 19.06 -7.89
CA THR A 386 10.43 20.36 -8.34
C THR A 386 9.92 20.76 -9.72
N SER A 387 8.95 20.04 -10.25
CA SER A 387 8.49 20.18 -11.63
C SER A 387 8.02 21.60 -11.99
N ARG A 388 7.37 22.30 -11.04
CA ARG A 388 6.72 23.58 -11.29
C ARG A 388 7.02 24.67 -10.22
N ASN A 389 8.01 24.46 -9.39
CA ASN A 389 8.25 25.26 -8.19
C ASN A 389 9.30 26.37 -8.35
N GLY A 390 9.81 26.64 -9.57
CA GLY A 390 10.92 27.57 -9.79
C GLY A 390 10.67 29.00 -9.29
N ASN A 391 9.43 29.49 -9.35
CA ASN A 391 9.02 30.79 -8.84
C ASN A 391 8.30 30.74 -7.49
N GLY A 392 8.29 29.57 -6.83
CA GLY A 392 7.58 29.38 -5.59
C GLY A 392 6.05 29.41 -5.71
N SER A 393 5.33 29.31 -4.61
CA SER A 393 3.86 29.35 -4.57
C SER A 393 3.34 30.80 -4.51
N ASN A 394 2.19 31.04 -5.14
CA ASN A 394 1.44 32.29 -4.97
C ASN A 394 0.14 32.08 -4.14
N GLY A 395 0.01 30.89 -3.52
CA GLY A 395 -1.17 30.53 -2.75
C GLY A 395 -2.27 29.81 -3.55
N GLU A 396 -2.19 29.82 -4.89
CA GLU A 396 -3.08 29.06 -5.77
C GLU A 396 -2.47 27.69 -6.10
N TRP A 397 -3.30 26.65 -6.18
CA TRP A 397 -2.83 25.31 -6.53
C TRP A 397 -3.23 24.89 -7.95
N CYS A 398 -4.36 25.36 -8.45
CA CYS A 398 -4.94 24.89 -9.70
C CYS A 398 -4.54 25.80 -10.87
N ASN A 399 -3.64 25.33 -11.73
CA ASN A 399 -3.10 26.02 -12.90
C ASN A 399 -2.66 27.47 -12.63
N PRO A 400 -1.95 27.79 -11.53
CA PRO A 400 -1.58 29.16 -11.21
C PRO A 400 -0.64 29.74 -12.29
N ARG A 401 -0.90 30.99 -12.65
CA ARG A 401 -0.08 31.72 -13.61
C ARG A 401 1.21 32.27 -12.98
N GLY A 402 2.20 32.55 -13.82
CA GLY A 402 3.49 33.10 -13.38
C GLY A 402 4.41 32.05 -12.70
N ARG A 403 4.10 30.78 -12.76
CA ARG A 403 4.98 29.73 -12.22
C ARG A 403 6.10 29.42 -13.22
N ALA A 404 7.11 28.68 -12.76
CA ALA A 404 8.27 28.29 -13.54
C ALA A 404 8.62 26.81 -13.33
N LEU A 405 9.25 26.19 -14.32
CA LEU A 405 9.95 24.91 -14.08
C LEU A 405 11.00 25.12 -13.00
N GLY A 406 11.08 24.19 -12.07
CA GLY A 406 12.09 24.19 -11.02
C GLY A 406 13.36 23.44 -11.40
N GLU A 407 14.11 22.97 -10.42
CA GLU A 407 15.34 22.21 -10.64
C GLU A 407 15.06 20.91 -11.39
N ARG A 408 16.02 20.50 -12.22
CA ARG A 408 15.94 19.22 -12.93
C ARG A 408 16.06 18.04 -11.98
N PRO A 409 15.39 16.92 -12.29
CA PRO A 409 15.51 15.70 -11.52
C PRO A 409 16.94 15.24 -11.36
N ARG A 410 17.32 14.89 -10.14
CA ARG A 410 18.64 14.36 -9.78
C ARG A 410 18.62 13.67 -8.43
N LEU A 411 19.51 12.73 -8.21
CA LEU A 411 19.82 12.26 -6.86
C LEU A 411 20.54 13.36 -6.07
N VAL A 412 20.29 13.38 -4.77
CA VAL A 412 20.96 14.31 -3.84
C VAL A 412 21.83 13.45 -2.92
N ASN A 413 23.13 13.68 -2.95
CA ASN A 413 24.12 12.95 -2.14
C ASN A 413 24.94 13.94 -1.33
N ASP A 414 24.28 14.76 -0.52
CA ASP A 414 24.92 15.83 0.25
C ASP A 414 24.98 15.55 1.77
N GLY A 415 24.68 14.29 2.17
CA GLY A 415 24.71 13.84 3.54
C GLY A 415 23.47 14.20 4.37
N THR A 416 22.41 14.70 3.73
CA THR A 416 21.10 14.91 4.35
C THR A 416 20.13 13.78 4.01
N ASN A 417 18.90 13.84 4.53
CA ASN A 417 17.86 12.87 4.24
C ASN A 417 17.08 13.17 2.93
N LEU A 418 17.47 14.19 2.18
CA LEU A 418 16.92 14.45 0.86
C LEU A 418 17.56 13.49 -0.16
N ASP A 419 16.80 12.53 -0.64
CA ASP A 419 17.26 11.46 -1.52
C ASP A 419 17.31 11.91 -2.99
N ALA A 420 16.25 12.60 -3.44
CA ALA A 420 16.16 13.09 -4.81
C ALA A 420 15.28 14.32 -4.98
N LEU A 421 15.59 15.11 -5.99
CA LEU A 421 14.65 16.03 -6.64
C LEU A 421 14.04 15.30 -7.83
N LEU A 422 12.73 15.36 -7.96
CA LEU A 422 11.96 14.67 -9.00
C LEU A 422 11.03 15.65 -9.72
N TRP A 423 10.60 15.29 -10.92
CA TRP A 423 9.43 15.86 -11.54
C TRP A 423 8.30 14.85 -11.44
N VAL A 424 7.50 14.95 -10.38
CA VAL A 424 6.36 14.06 -10.18
C VAL A 424 5.18 14.54 -11.00
N LYS A 425 4.76 15.80 -10.87
CA LYS A 425 3.77 16.37 -11.80
C LYS A 425 4.40 16.57 -13.16
N LEU A 426 3.64 16.29 -14.21
CA LEU A 426 4.08 16.55 -15.57
C LEU A 426 3.82 18.05 -15.93
N PRO A 427 4.86 18.87 -16.13
CA PRO A 427 4.68 20.25 -16.51
C PRO A 427 3.94 20.37 -17.85
N GLY A 428 2.90 21.21 -17.88
CA GLY A 428 2.05 21.39 -19.05
C GLY A 428 0.79 20.50 -19.06
N GLU A 429 0.63 19.58 -18.11
CA GLU A 429 -0.65 18.91 -17.89
C GLU A 429 -1.49 19.70 -16.88
N SER A 430 -2.74 19.96 -17.24
CA SER A 430 -3.68 20.71 -16.41
C SER A 430 -3.97 20.08 -15.07
N ASP A 431 -4.19 20.89 -14.05
CA ASP A 431 -4.68 20.46 -12.73
C ASP A 431 -6.22 20.31 -12.70
N GLY A 432 -6.92 20.92 -13.67
CA GLY A 432 -8.37 20.92 -13.75
C GLY A 432 -8.91 22.10 -14.57
N THR A 433 -10.24 22.21 -14.65
CA THR A 433 -10.92 23.27 -15.42
C THR A 433 -10.94 24.62 -14.68
N CYS A 434 -9.82 25.02 -14.15
CA CYS A 434 -9.58 26.28 -13.46
C CYS A 434 -8.56 27.13 -14.23
N ASN A 435 -8.54 28.43 -14.05
CA ASN A 435 -7.61 29.37 -14.66
C ASN A 435 -7.41 29.18 -16.19
N GLY A 436 -8.51 28.81 -16.88
CA GLY A 436 -8.51 28.57 -18.33
C GLY A 436 -7.96 27.21 -18.77
N GLY A 437 -7.63 26.32 -17.84
CA GLY A 437 -7.12 24.98 -18.14
C GLY A 437 -8.21 24.01 -18.64
N PRO A 438 -7.84 22.99 -19.41
CA PRO A 438 -8.70 21.86 -19.75
C PRO A 438 -8.89 20.94 -18.52
N ALA A 439 -9.59 19.81 -18.70
CA ALA A 439 -9.73 18.82 -17.64
C ALA A 439 -8.38 18.33 -17.11
N ALA A 440 -8.36 17.87 -15.85
CA ALA A 440 -7.15 17.37 -15.19
C ALA A 440 -6.42 16.31 -16.05
N GLY A 441 -5.09 16.41 -16.11
CA GLY A 441 -4.24 15.53 -16.90
C GLY A 441 -4.20 15.80 -18.41
N GLN A 442 -5.05 16.67 -18.93
CA GLN A 442 -4.98 17.05 -20.34
C GLN A 442 -3.89 18.09 -20.61
N TRP A 443 -3.33 18.04 -21.83
CA TRP A 443 -2.29 18.95 -22.25
C TRP A 443 -2.77 20.40 -22.32
N PHE A 444 -2.09 21.30 -21.61
CA PHE A 444 -2.33 22.73 -21.56
C PHE A 444 -1.09 23.47 -22.05
N GLN A 445 -0.97 23.61 -23.37
CA GLN A 445 0.24 24.15 -24.02
C GLN A 445 0.62 25.54 -23.55
N GLU A 446 -0.36 26.39 -23.27
CA GLU A 446 -0.10 27.76 -22.83
C GLU A 446 0.65 27.77 -21.50
N ILE A 447 0.21 26.97 -20.52
CA ILE A 447 0.90 26.86 -19.20
C ILE A 447 2.26 26.18 -19.36
N ALA A 448 2.40 25.19 -20.25
CA ALA A 448 3.67 24.53 -20.54
C ALA A 448 4.73 25.54 -21.05
N LEU A 449 4.33 26.37 -21.99
CA LEU A 449 5.21 27.41 -22.55
C LEU A 449 5.56 28.49 -21.51
N GLU A 450 4.61 28.87 -20.68
CA GLU A 450 4.82 29.82 -19.58
C GLU A 450 5.81 29.29 -18.56
N LEU A 451 5.61 28.06 -18.05
CA LEU A 451 6.51 27.38 -17.15
C LEU A 451 7.95 27.31 -17.71
N ALA A 452 8.06 26.93 -18.99
CA ALA A 452 9.36 26.78 -19.65
C ALA A 452 10.05 28.13 -19.91
N ARG A 453 9.29 29.18 -20.22
CA ARG A 453 9.81 30.54 -20.44
C ARG A 453 10.32 31.14 -19.14
N ASN A 454 9.61 30.95 -18.05
CA ASN A 454 9.94 31.49 -16.75
C ASN A 454 11.06 30.69 -16.04
N ALA A 455 11.44 29.53 -16.53
CA ALA A 455 12.52 28.72 -15.95
C ALA A 455 13.86 29.47 -16.02
N ALA A 456 14.57 29.46 -14.88
CA ALA A 456 15.87 30.15 -14.73
C ALA A 456 17.04 29.54 -15.55
N TRP A 457 16.81 28.40 -16.22
CA TRP A 457 17.81 27.63 -16.99
C TRP A 457 17.33 27.30 -18.40
#